data_d8d99f17cca7d359c158015f14721712
#
_entry.id   d8d99f17cca7d359c158015f14721712
#
_cell.length_a   1.000
_cell.length_b   1.000
_cell.length_c   1.000
_cell.angle_alpha   90.00
_cell.angle_beta   90.00
_cell.angle_gamma   90.00
#
_symmetry.space_group_name_H-M   'P 1'
#
loop_
_entity.id
_entity.type
_entity.pdbx_description
1 polymer ?
#
loop_
_entity_poly.entity_id
_entity_poly.type
_entity_poly.pdbx_seq_one_letter_code
_entity_poly.pdbx_strand_id
1 'polypeptide(L)'
;LMASNAYYNDALEKAGVRDLSGAIESLKISLRFNKLNIDARNLLGLIYYEMGEVVTALTEWVISKNYQPKDNLASRYLDEVQKNQVRLDSVNQTIKKYNQALLYCKQNSRDLAIIQLKKVLSLNPKLVSGHQLLALLYIQEGRYDLAKKSLRNAGKIDANNTVTLRYLKEANAA
;
A
#
# COMPACT_ATOMS: atom_id res chain seq x y z
N LEU A 1 -23.62 -12.68 -7.32
CA LEU A 1 -23.48 -11.35 -7.96
C LEU A 1 -23.89 -10.23 -7.01
N MET A 2 -25.06 -10.31 -6.36
CA MET A 2 -25.55 -9.28 -5.41
C MET A 2 -24.59 -9.08 -4.23
N ALA A 3 -24.11 -10.16 -3.60
CA ALA A 3 -23.16 -10.07 -2.50
C ALA A 3 -21.83 -9.42 -2.93
N SER A 4 -21.31 -9.82 -4.10
CA SER A 4 -20.10 -9.23 -4.65
C SER A 4 -20.24 -7.73 -4.82
N ASN A 5 -21.34 -7.25 -5.39
CA ASN A 5 -21.59 -5.83 -5.61
C ASN A 5 -21.81 -5.07 -4.29
N ALA A 6 -22.44 -5.70 -3.29
CA ALA A 6 -22.61 -5.08 -1.98
C ALA A 6 -21.25 -4.81 -1.30
N TYR A 7 -20.32 -5.76 -1.35
CA TYR A 7 -18.98 -5.56 -0.81
C TYR A 7 -18.16 -4.56 -1.63
N TYR A 8 -18.34 -4.53 -2.96
CA TYR A 8 -17.76 -3.50 -3.79
C TYR A 8 -18.22 -2.09 -3.38
N ASN A 9 -19.53 -1.91 -3.18
CA ASN A 9 -20.08 -0.63 -2.74
C ASN A 9 -19.58 -0.24 -1.35
N ASP A 10 -19.48 -1.20 -0.42
CA ASP A 10 -18.89 -0.97 0.90
C ASP A 10 -17.44 -0.49 0.78
N ALA A 11 -16.66 -1.08 -0.13
CA ALA A 11 -15.29 -0.66 -0.39
C ALA A 11 -15.22 0.77 -0.92
N LEU A 12 -16.13 1.17 -1.81
CA LEU A 12 -16.20 2.55 -2.30
C LEU A 12 -16.42 3.55 -1.16
N GLU A 13 -17.32 3.24 -0.24
CA GLU A 13 -17.57 4.09 0.94
C GLU A 13 -16.33 4.20 1.82
N LYS A 14 -15.68 3.07 2.12
CA LYS A 14 -14.45 3.03 2.92
C LYS A 14 -13.33 3.81 2.27
N ALA A 15 -13.13 3.65 0.96
CA ALA A 15 -12.12 4.38 0.21
C ALA A 15 -12.39 5.90 0.23
N GLY A 16 -13.66 6.30 0.20
CA GLY A 16 -14.08 7.71 0.27
C GLY A 16 -13.67 8.41 1.56
N VAL A 17 -13.54 7.69 2.65
CA VAL A 17 -13.05 8.21 3.95
C VAL A 17 -11.61 7.78 4.23
N ARG A 18 -10.89 7.33 3.21
CA ARG A 18 -9.50 6.88 3.27
C ARG A 18 -9.24 5.69 4.20
N ASP A 19 -10.25 4.90 4.47
CA ASP A 19 -10.09 3.57 5.07
C ASP A 19 -9.68 2.58 3.97
N LEU A 20 -8.44 2.71 3.49
CA LEU A 20 -7.96 1.95 2.34
C LEU A 20 -7.76 0.47 2.67
N SER A 21 -7.20 0.15 3.82
CA SER A 21 -7.05 -1.25 4.27
C SER A 21 -8.40 -1.92 4.48
N GLY A 22 -9.39 -1.22 5.03
CA GLY A 22 -10.76 -1.72 5.14
C GLY A 22 -11.41 -1.96 3.78
N ALA A 23 -11.18 -1.05 2.83
CA ALA A 23 -11.66 -1.21 1.46
C ALA A 23 -11.02 -2.43 0.77
N ILE A 24 -9.73 -2.68 0.97
CA ILE A 24 -9.05 -3.88 0.46
C ILE A 24 -9.73 -5.17 0.96
N GLU A 25 -10.04 -5.23 2.25
CA GLU A 25 -10.72 -6.40 2.83
C GLU A 25 -12.09 -6.62 2.19
N SER A 26 -12.88 -5.57 2.03
CA SER A 26 -14.19 -5.64 1.38
C SER A 26 -14.08 -6.08 -0.08
N LEU A 27 -13.09 -5.58 -0.82
CA LEU A 27 -12.85 -5.98 -2.21
C LEU A 27 -12.40 -7.42 -2.33
N LYS A 28 -11.57 -7.92 -1.43
CA LYS A 28 -11.19 -9.34 -1.40
C LYS A 28 -12.40 -10.24 -1.16
N ILE A 29 -13.32 -9.83 -0.30
CA ILE A 29 -14.57 -10.55 -0.08
C ILE A 29 -15.46 -10.49 -1.34
N SER A 30 -15.59 -9.32 -1.95
CA SER A 30 -16.31 -9.14 -3.22
C SER A 30 -15.82 -10.13 -4.29
N LEU A 31 -14.49 -10.24 -4.45
CA LEU A 31 -13.86 -11.12 -5.44
C LEU A 31 -13.98 -12.61 -5.08
N ARG A 32 -14.11 -12.96 -3.79
CA ARG A 32 -14.43 -14.34 -3.39
C ARG A 32 -15.85 -14.74 -3.82
N PHE A 33 -16.80 -13.81 -3.74
CA PHE A 33 -18.16 -14.06 -4.21
C PHE A 33 -18.26 -14.09 -5.74
N ASN A 34 -17.49 -13.24 -6.42
CA ASN A 34 -17.43 -13.20 -7.88
C ASN A 34 -16.05 -12.73 -8.37
N LYS A 35 -15.19 -13.68 -8.70
CA LYS A 35 -13.84 -13.39 -9.21
C LYS A 35 -13.83 -12.60 -10.53
N LEU A 36 -14.94 -12.56 -11.23
CA LEU A 36 -15.12 -11.83 -12.49
C LEU A 36 -15.67 -10.42 -12.30
N ASN A 37 -15.80 -9.96 -11.07
CA ASN A 37 -16.17 -8.57 -10.79
C ASN A 37 -15.00 -7.64 -11.16
N ILE A 38 -15.02 -7.17 -12.40
CA ILE A 38 -13.95 -6.34 -12.97
C ILE A 38 -13.85 -5.01 -12.24
N ASP A 39 -14.96 -4.39 -11.89
CA ASP A 39 -14.96 -3.12 -11.16
C ASP A 39 -14.29 -3.26 -9.79
N ALA A 40 -14.59 -4.35 -9.07
CA ALA A 40 -13.97 -4.63 -7.77
C ALA A 40 -12.45 -4.83 -7.92
N ARG A 41 -12.02 -5.57 -8.93
CA ARG A 41 -10.59 -5.81 -9.15
C ARG A 41 -9.85 -4.55 -9.57
N ASN A 42 -10.45 -3.74 -10.43
CA ASN A 42 -9.87 -2.47 -10.85
C ASN A 42 -9.73 -1.49 -9.67
N LEU A 43 -10.75 -1.42 -8.82
CA LEU A 43 -10.69 -0.60 -7.61
C LEU A 43 -9.61 -1.11 -6.64
N LEU A 44 -9.49 -2.42 -6.47
CA LEU A 44 -8.44 -3.01 -5.65
C LEU A 44 -7.05 -2.58 -6.11
N GLY A 45 -6.81 -2.61 -7.42
CA GLY A 45 -5.57 -2.10 -8.00
C GLY A 45 -5.33 -0.62 -7.70
N LEU A 46 -6.36 0.22 -7.85
CA LEU A 46 -6.26 1.66 -7.54
C LEU A 46 -5.90 1.90 -6.06
N ILE A 47 -6.50 1.14 -5.16
CA ILE A 47 -6.24 1.28 -3.72
C ILE A 47 -4.81 0.85 -3.38
N TYR A 48 -4.34 -0.27 -3.91
CA TYR A 48 -2.94 -0.66 -3.75
C TYR A 48 -1.99 0.41 -4.27
N TYR A 49 -2.30 1.01 -5.42
CA TYR A 49 -1.51 2.09 -6.00
C TYR A 49 -1.44 3.31 -5.07
N GLU A 50 -2.57 3.69 -4.47
CA GLU A 50 -2.63 4.79 -3.50
C GLU A 50 -1.82 4.51 -2.22
N MET A 51 -1.66 3.24 -1.86
CA MET A 51 -0.85 2.82 -0.70
C MET A 51 0.63 2.61 -1.05
N GLY A 52 1.03 2.93 -2.28
CA GLY A 52 2.40 2.78 -2.74
C GLY A 52 2.79 1.38 -3.19
N GLU A 53 1.85 0.43 -3.20
CA GLU A 53 2.05 -0.95 -3.60
C GLU A 53 1.87 -1.10 -5.13
N VAL A 54 2.80 -0.51 -5.89
CA VAL A 54 2.66 -0.36 -7.35
C VAL A 54 2.66 -1.71 -8.05
N VAL A 55 3.54 -2.64 -7.68
CA VAL A 55 3.60 -3.97 -8.32
C VAL A 55 2.32 -4.75 -8.07
N THR A 56 1.78 -4.70 -6.87
CA THR A 56 0.51 -5.35 -6.52
C THR A 56 -0.64 -4.75 -7.32
N ALA A 57 -0.65 -3.43 -7.48
CA ALA A 57 -1.65 -2.74 -8.31
C ALA A 57 -1.59 -3.20 -9.76
N LEU A 58 -0.40 -3.24 -10.35
CA LEU A 58 -0.21 -3.71 -11.72
C LEU A 58 -0.67 -5.16 -11.89
N THR A 59 -0.39 -6.02 -10.92
CA THR A 59 -0.83 -7.42 -10.92
C THR A 59 -2.36 -7.52 -10.99
N GLU A 60 -3.08 -6.75 -10.17
CA GLU A 60 -4.54 -6.75 -10.18
C GLU A 60 -5.10 -6.28 -11.53
N TRP A 61 -4.51 -5.26 -12.13
CA TRP A 61 -4.95 -4.77 -13.44
C TRP A 61 -4.64 -5.73 -14.58
N VAL A 62 -3.50 -6.44 -14.53
CA VAL A 62 -3.20 -7.50 -15.49
C VAL A 62 -4.23 -8.64 -15.42
N ILE A 63 -4.56 -9.07 -14.21
CA ILE A 63 -5.60 -10.10 -14.00
C ILE A 63 -6.95 -9.61 -14.54
N SER A 64 -7.32 -8.37 -14.22
CA SER A 64 -8.54 -7.75 -14.72
C SER A 64 -8.62 -7.78 -16.25
N LYS A 65 -7.53 -7.36 -16.90
CA LYS A 65 -7.45 -7.36 -18.37
C LYS A 65 -7.53 -8.75 -18.98
N ASN A 66 -7.00 -9.77 -18.31
CA ASN A 66 -7.13 -11.16 -18.75
C ASN A 66 -8.59 -11.65 -18.70
N TYR A 67 -9.34 -11.25 -17.69
CA TYR A 67 -10.77 -11.61 -17.62
C TYR A 67 -11.62 -10.81 -18.59
N GLN A 68 -11.29 -9.55 -18.80
CA GLN A 68 -12.01 -8.67 -19.73
C GLN A 68 -11.02 -7.86 -20.57
N PRO A 69 -10.61 -8.39 -21.76
CA PRO A 69 -9.59 -7.73 -22.59
C PRO A 69 -10.03 -6.41 -23.24
N LYS A 70 -11.35 -6.21 -23.43
CA LYS A 70 -11.94 -5.05 -24.10
C LYS A 70 -12.79 -4.24 -23.14
N ASP A 71 -12.89 -2.93 -23.40
CA ASP A 71 -13.73 -2.00 -22.63
C ASP A 71 -13.45 -2.09 -21.12
N ASN A 72 -12.17 -2.06 -20.78
CA ASN A 72 -11.70 -2.23 -19.41
C ASN A 72 -10.72 -1.12 -19.03
N LEU A 73 -11.06 -0.36 -17.98
CA LEU A 73 -10.23 0.73 -17.46
C LEU A 73 -8.84 0.26 -17.03
N ALA A 74 -8.67 -1.01 -16.68
CA ALA A 74 -7.36 -1.56 -16.33
C ALA A 74 -6.33 -1.36 -17.44
N SER A 75 -6.72 -1.42 -18.70
CA SER A 75 -5.83 -1.16 -19.84
C SER A 75 -5.26 0.25 -19.79
N ARG A 76 -6.09 1.24 -19.46
CA ARG A 76 -5.67 2.63 -19.32
C ARG A 76 -4.71 2.81 -18.12
N TYR A 77 -5.03 2.22 -16.97
CA TYR A 77 -4.19 2.30 -15.78
C TYR A 77 -2.82 1.68 -16.02
N LEU A 78 -2.78 0.51 -16.67
CA LEU A 78 -1.52 -0.15 -17.04
C LEU A 78 -0.69 0.72 -17.98
N ASP A 79 -1.31 1.29 -19.01
CA ASP A 79 -0.63 2.15 -19.97
C ASP A 79 -0.03 3.40 -19.30
N GLU A 80 -0.78 4.05 -18.43
CA GLU A 80 -0.31 5.26 -17.72
C GLU A 80 0.93 4.98 -16.87
N VAL A 81 1.00 3.82 -16.22
CA VAL A 81 2.16 3.45 -15.42
C VAL A 81 3.31 2.96 -16.30
N GLN A 82 3.05 2.08 -17.27
CA GLN A 82 4.08 1.43 -18.07
C GLN A 82 4.77 2.36 -19.07
N LYS A 83 4.10 3.41 -19.52
CA LYS A 83 4.69 4.42 -20.42
C LYS A 83 5.66 5.37 -19.72
N ASN A 84 5.61 5.46 -18.42
CA ASN A 84 6.47 6.35 -17.65
C ASN A 84 7.72 5.61 -17.16
N GLN A 85 8.79 5.65 -17.95
CA GLN A 85 10.05 4.95 -17.64
C GLN A 85 10.67 5.46 -16.34
N VAL A 86 10.60 6.75 -16.07
CA VAL A 86 11.12 7.34 -14.82
C VAL A 86 10.40 6.75 -13.61
N ARG A 87 9.07 6.60 -13.71
CA ARG A 87 8.26 5.98 -12.63
C ARG A 87 8.62 4.51 -12.44
N LEU A 88 8.79 3.75 -13.52
CA LEU A 88 9.19 2.34 -13.43
C LEU A 88 10.56 2.18 -12.79
N ASP A 89 11.52 3.04 -13.15
CA ASP A 89 12.85 3.04 -12.54
C ASP A 89 12.78 3.36 -11.05
N SER A 90 11.95 4.32 -10.68
CA SER A 90 11.69 4.69 -9.28
C SER A 90 11.07 3.53 -8.49
N VAL A 91 10.12 2.82 -9.08
CA VAL A 91 9.50 1.62 -8.47
C VAL A 91 10.55 0.54 -8.23
N ASN A 92 11.39 0.26 -9.22
CA ASN A 92 12.47 -0.74 -9.11
C ASN A 92 13.48 -0.36 -8.03
N GLN A 93 13.87 0.91 -7.95
CA GLN A 93 14.77 1.42 -6.91
C GLN A 93 14.13 1.31 -5.52
N THR A 94 12.86 1.64 -5.41
CA THR A 94 12.09 1.51 -4.15
C THR A 94 12.12 0.06 -3.65
N ILE A 95 11.84 -0.90 -4.52
CA ILE A 95 11.82 -2.33 -4.16
C ILE A 95 13.21 -2.78 -3.69
N LYS A 96 14.26 -2.45 -4.43
CA LYS A 96 15.64 -2.82 -4.07
C LYS A 96 16.03 -2.25 -2.70
N LYS A 97 15.75 -0.98 -2.46
CA LYS A 97 16.10 -0.31 -1.21
C LYS A 97 15.26 -0.81 -0.04
N TYR A 98 13.99 -1.09 -0.26
CA TYR A 98 13.12 -1.68 0.77
C TYR A 98 13.61 -3.08 1.17
N ASN A 99 13.93 -3.92 0.19
CA ASN A 99 14.48 -5.25 0.46
C ASN A 99 15.82 -5.17 1.19
N GLN A 100 16.67 -4.21 0.85
CA GLN A 100 17.93 -3.96 1.55
C GLN A 100 17.68 -3.52 3.00
N ALA A 101 16.68 -2.68 3.24
CA ALA A 101 16.29 -2.29 4.59
C ALA A 101 15.84 -3.49 5.42
N LEU A 102 15.02 -4.39 4.85
CA LEU A 102 14.62 -5.63 5.52
C LEU A 102 15.81 -6.51 5.88
N LEU A 103 16.79 -6.59 4.99
CA LEU A 103 18.02 -7.35 5.24
C LEU A 103 18.80 -6.75 6.41
N TYR A 104 18.94 -5.42 6.45
CA TYR A 104 19.58 -4.73 7.58
C TYR A 104 18.83 -4.97 8.89
N CYS A 105 17.49 -5.01 8.86
CA CYS A 105 16.70 -5.36 10.04
C CYS A 105 17.03 -6.77 10.56
N LYS A 106 17.18 -7.75 9.66
CA LYS A 106 17.56 -9.11 10.02
C LYS A 106 18.96 -9.20 10.63
N GLN A 107 19.85 -8.28 10.23
CA GLN A 107 21.22 -8.20 10.74
C GLN A 107 21.34 -7.33 11.98
N ASN A 108 20.24 -6.86 12.56
CA ASN A 108 20.20 -5.89 13.66
C ASN A 108 20.94 -4.59 13.38
N SER A 109 21.10 -4.22 12.10
CA SER A 109 21.71 -2.96 11.66
C SER A 109 20.65 -1.88 11.48
N ARG A 110 20.02 -1.48 12.59
CA ARG A 110 18.87 -0.53 12.57
C ARG A 110 19.19 0.80 11.92
N ASP A 111 20.37 1.35 12.19
CA ASP A 111 20.78 2.63 11.60
C ASP A 111 20.82 2.57 10.07
N LEU A 112 21.39 1.51 9.53
CA LEU A 112 21.45 1.30 8.08
C LEU A 112 20.05 1.07 7.49
N ALA A 113 19.19 0.34 8.19
CA ALA A 113 17.81 0.12 7.79
C ALA A 113 17.03 1.46 7.73
N ILE A 114 17.19 2.32 8.73
CA ILE A 114 16.57 3.65 8.77
C ILE A 114 17.04 4.50 7.60
N ILE A 115 18.33 4.52 7.31
CA ILE A 115 18.87 5.26 6.16
C ILE A 115 18.24 4.79 4.85
N GLN A 116 18.15 3.49 4.63
CA GLN A 116 17.53 2.94 3.42
C GLN A 116 16.04 3.26 3.34
N LEU A 117 15.30 3.16 4.44
CA LEU A 117 13.87 3.48 4.46
C LEU A 117 13.60 4.96 4.17
N LYS A 118 14.44 5.87 4.63
CA LYS A 118 14.34 7.28 4.26
C LYS A 118 14.52 7.49 2.76
N LYS A 119 15.42 6.75 2.13
CA LYS A 119 15.59 6.76 0.66
C LYS A 119 14.36 6.19 -0.05
N VAL A 120 13.82 5.08 0.47
CA VAL A 120 12.57 4.47 -0.03
C VAL A 120 11.44 5.51 -0.03
N LEU A 121 11.24 6.18 1.09
CA LEU A 121 10.14 7.14 1.25
C LEU A 121 10.35 8.44 0.48
N SER A 122 11.58 8.80 0.13
CA SER A 122 11.85 9.89 -0.80
C SER A 122 11.46 9.53 -2.24
N LEU A 123 11.60 8.27 -2.62
CA LEU A 123 11.20 7.76 -3.94
C LEU A 123 9.71 7.45 -4.03
N ASN A 124 9.13 6.95 -2.94
CA ASN A 124 7.73 6.56 -2.87
C ASN A 124 7.12 7.01 -1.52
N PRO A 125 6.70 8.28 -1.42
CA PRO A 125 6.14 8.82 -0.17
C PRO A 125 4.81 8.20 0.25
N LYS A 126 4.12 7.51 -0.66
CA LYS A 126 2.83 6.85 -0.41
C LYS A 126 2.96 5.45 0.17
N LEU A 127 4.18 4.91 0.30
CA LEU A 127 4.38 3.54 0.75
C LEU A 127 4.08 3.42 2.24
N VAL A 128 2.85 3.02 2.56
CA VAL A 128 2.35 2.87 3.94
C VAL A 128 3.25 1.91 4.73
N SER A 129 3.60 0.76 4.16
CA SER A 129 4.48 -0.21 4.81
C SER A 129 5.87 0.35 5.12
N GLY A 130 6.38 1.25 4.29
CA GLY A 130 7.65 1.94 4.53
C GLY A 130 7.59 2.87 5.74
N HIS A 131 6.53 3.65 5.87
CA HIS A 131 6.31 4.50 7.04
C HIS A 131 6.15 3.68 8.31
N GLN A 132 5.42 2.56 8.24
CA GLN A 132 5.22 1.66 9.39
C GLN A 132 6.52 1.01 9.84
N LEU A 133 7.33 0.51 8.92
CA LEU A 133 8.62 -0.10 9.26
C LEU A 133 9.59 0.92 9.86
N LEU A 134 9.64 2.12 9.30
CA LEU A 134 10.46 3.21 9.84
C LEU A 134 10.03 3.55 11.27
N ALA A 135 8.73 3.65 11.51
CA ALA A 135 8.18 3.89 12.85
C ALA A 135 8.56 2.79 13.84
N LEU A 136 8.46 1.53 13.42
CA LEU A 136 8.85 0.38 14.27
C LEU A 136 10.32 0.48 14.68
N LEU A 137 11.21 0.81 13.75
CA LEU A 137 12.62 0.96 14.04
C LEU A 137 12.88 2.12 15.02
N TYR A 138 12.18 3.24 14.85
CA TYR A 138 12.28 4.36 15.80
C TYR A 138 11.76 3.99 17.20
N ILE A 139 10.68 3.22 17.29
CA ILE A 139 10.19 2.70 18.58
C ILE A 139 11.25 1.84 19.26
N GLN A 140 11.88 0.94 18.52
CA GLN A 140 12.93 0.04 19.02
C GLN A 140 14.16 0.82 19.53
N GLU A 141 14.40 2.01 19.01
CA GLU A 141 15.48 2.89 19.45
C GLU A 141 15.05 3.92 20.51
N GLY A 142 13.81 3.91 20.95
CA GLY A 142 13.27 4.87 21.90
C GLY A 142 13.05 6.27 21.31
N ARG A 143 13.06 6.40 19.98
CA ARG A 143 12.87 7.69 19.28
C ARG A 143 11.39 7.89 18.95
N TYR A 144 10.57 8.02 19.99
CA TYR A 144 9.11 7.98 19.90
C TYR A 144 8.51 9.14 19.11
N ASP A 145 9.07 10.34 19.19
CA ASP A 145 8.56 11.49 18.42
C ASP A 145 8.68 11.29 16.93
N LEU A 146 9.81 10.72 16.48
CA LEU A 146 10.02 10.39 15.07
C LEU A 146 9.11 9.24 14.63
N ALA A 147 8.88 8.24 15.49
CA ALA A 147 7.94 7.16 15.24
C ALA A 147 6.53 7.70 15.03
N LYS A 148 6.06 8.58 15.92
CA LYS A 148 4.74 9.21 15.81
C LYS A 148 4.58 10.00 14.50
N LYS A 149 5.62 10.71 14.08
CA LYS A 149 5.61 11.45 12.81
C LYS A 149 5.44 10.49 11.61
N SER A 150 6.19 9.39 11.58
CA SER A 150 6.06 8.37 10.52
C SER A 150 4.67 7.74 10.51
N LEU A 151 4.11 7.47 11.68
CA LEU A 151 2.76 6.89 11.82
C LEU A 151 1.68 7.89 11.39
N ARG A 152 1.83 9.18 11.68
CA ARG A 152 0.92 10.21 11.15
C ARG A 152 0.96 10.27 9.63
N ASN A 153 2.14 10.14 9.03
CA ASN A 153 2.27 10.07 7.58
C ASN A 153 1.54 8.85 6.99
N ALA A 154 1.69 7.69 7.61
CA ALA A 154 0.94 6.49 7.23
C ALA A 154 -0.56 6.69 7.36
N GLY A 155 -1.02 7.30 8.45
CA GLY A 155 -2.44 7.57 8.73
C GLY A 155 -3.10 8.55 7.77
N LYS A 156 -2.33 9.47 7.18
CA LYS A 156 -2.84 10.38 6.14
C LYS A 156 -3.17 9.64 4.84
N ILE A 157 -2.49 8.53 4.59
CA ILE A 157 -2.71 7.70 3.40
C ILE A 157 -3.83 6.71 3.67
N ASP A 158 -3.74 5.96 4.77
CA ASP A 158 -4.67 4.93 5.19
C ASP A 158 -5.08 5.15 6.64
N ALA A 159 -6.26 5.73 6.84
CA ALA A 159 -6.68 6.29 8.12
C ALA A 159 -6.88 5.26 9.24
N ASN A 160 -7.36 4.05 8.92
CA ASN A 160 -7.75 3.04 9.90
C ASN A 160 -6.89 1.77 9.85
N ASN A 161 -5.65 1.90 9.39
CA ASN A 161 -4.74 0.75 9.31
C ASN A 161 -4.43 0.22 10.72
N THR A 162 -4.72 -1.05 10.96
CA THR A 162 -4.58 -1.68 12.28
C THR A 162 -3.13 -1.72 12.77
N VAL A 163 -2.17 -1.90 11.86
CA VAL A 163 -0.73 -1.87 12.19
C VAL A 163 -0.31 -0.47 12.62
N THR A 164 -0.72 0.55 11.87
CA THR A 164 -0.44 1.96 12.20
C THR A 164 -0.99 2.32 13.57
N LEU A 165 -2.26 1.96 13.83
CA LEU A 165 -2.91 2.26 15.11
C LEU A 165 -2.25 1.54 16.29
N ARG A 166 -1.85 0.28 16.08
CA ARG A 166 -1.14 -0.51 17.10
C ARG A 166 0.22 0.12 17.45
N TYR A 167 1.00 0.49 16.45
CA TYR A 167 2.30 1.13 16.68
C TYR A 167 2.15 2.52 17.31
N LEU A 168 1.12 3.26 16.93
CA LEU A 168 0.85 4.57 17.52
C LEU A 168 0.49 4.44 19.01
N LYS A 169 -0.32 3.45 19.38
CA LYS A 169 -0.63 3.13 20.78
C LYS A 169 0.64 2.79 21.56
N GLU A 170 1.52 1.97 20.98
CA GLU A 170 2.79 1.59 21.60
C GLU A 170 3.70 2.80 21.79
N ALA A 171 3.84 3.66 20.80
CA ALA A 171 4.65 4.88 20.87
C ALA A 171 4.10 5.88 21.90
N ASN A 172 2.79 5.97 22.07
CA ASN A 172 2.14 6.87 23.04
C ASN A 172 2.22 6.34 24.48
N ALA A 173 2.35 5.03 24.66
CA ALA A 173 2.44 4.41 26.01
C ALA A 173 3.84 4.53 26.63
N ALA A 174 4.83 4.94 25.87
CA ALA A 174 6.22 5.03 26.31
C ALA A 174 6.52 6.33 27.06
#